data_e0dfd04406446d1b44009e2db9c59a85
#
_entry.id   e0dfd04406446d1b44009e2db9c59a85
#
_cell.length_a   1.000
_cell.length_b   1.000
_cell.length_c   1.000
_cell.angle_alpha   90.00
_cell.angle_beta   90.00
_cell.angle_gamma   90.00
#
_symmetry.space_group_name_H-M   'P 1'
#
loop_
_entity.id
_entity.type
_entity.pdbx_description
1 polymer ?
#
loop_
_entity_poly.entity_id
_entity_poly.type
_entity_poly.pdbx_seq_one_letter_code
_entity_poly.pdbx_strand_id
1 'polypeptide(L)'
;MTNLFQMTLVAAALAALTGSANAQTPAESPTTPPPPHERQAPAVERNLHVFDTLDFDVFSNQKWDRLGESHAKDIVVTWPDGHETKGIDRHIEDLKALFVFAPDITIKVHPVRFGSGTWTAVTGVMAGTFTRPMPTPDGKEIAPTGKRFAIGMATIGHWKGKTMDHEWLFWDNQDFMKQIGLAN
;
A
#
# COMPACT_ATOMS: atom_id res chain seq x y z
N MET A 1 -14.95 -2.52 19.40
CA MET A 1 -14.55 -1.12 19.33
C MET A 1 -13.43 -1.03 18.33
N THR A 2 -13.75 -0.57 17.15
CA THR A 2 -12.95 -0.69 15.93
C THR A 2 -11.97 0.47 15.88
N ASN A 3 -10.67 0.21 16.02
CA ASN A 3 -9.63 1.21 15.75
C ASN A 3 -9.42 1.32 14.23
N LEU A 4 -10.24 2.16 13.64
CA LEU A 4 -10.05 2.59 12.27
C LEU A 4 -8.90 3.61 12.24
N PHE A 5 -7.89 3.38 11.43
CA PHE A 5 -6.81 4.28 11.05
C PHE A 5 -6.54 5.44 12.03
N GLN A 6 -5.66 5.28 12.99
CA GLN A 6 -5.08 6.41 13.70
C GLN A 6 -4.11 7.15 12.75
N MET A 7 -4.66 7.99 11.87
CA MET A 7 -3.87 9.05 11.24
C MET A 7 -3.72 10.16 12.29
N THR A 8 -2.61 10.14 13.02
CA THR A 8 -2.26 11.24 13.93
C THR A 8 -1.96 12.47 13.09
N LEU A 9 -2.86 13.45 13.09
CA LEU A 9 -2.59 14.80 12.60
C LEU A 9 -1.57 15.43 13.54
N VAL A 10 -0.30 15.41 13.17
CA VAL A 10 0.71 16.25 13.80
C VAL A 10 0.58 17.64 13.19
N ALA A 11 -0.04 18.57 13.89
CA ALA A 11 0.03 19.99 13.56
C ALA A 11 1.44 20.49 13.91
N ALA A 12 2.34 20.53 12.93
CA ALA A 12 3.65 21.12 13.08
C ALA A 12 3.57 22.64 12.89
N ALA A 13 3.92 23.38 13.92
CA ALA A 13 4.11 24.82 13.87
C ALA A 13 5.21 25.19 12.87
N LEU A 14 4.88 26.03 11.89
CA LEU A 14 5.77 26.54 10.87
C LEU A 14 6.69 27.61 11.46
N ALA A 15 7.94 27.28 11.71
CA ALA A 15 8.99 28.28 11.86
C ALA A 15 9.55 28.60 10.45
N ALA A 16 9.37 29.86 10.03
CA ALA A 16 9.90 30.34 8.75
C ALA A 16 11.43 30.42 8.80
N LEU A 17 12.11 29.52 8.11
CA LEU A 17 13.52 29.64 7.75
C LEU A 17 13.60 30.01 6.26
N THR A 18 13.99 31.25 5.98
CA THR A 18 14.36 31.72 4.63
C THR A 18 15.70 31.10 4.24
N GLY A 19 15.66 29.97 3.60
CA GLY A 19 16.81 29.32 2.97
C GLY A 19 16.66 29.33 1.46
N SER A 20 17.70 29.81 0.78
CA SER A 20 17.77 29.88 -0.70
C SER A 20 17.47 28.51 -1.32
N ALA A 21 16.45 28.45 -2.16
CA ALA A 21 16.09 27.25 -2.89
C ALA A 21 17.16 26.95 -3.94
N ASN A 22 18.05 26.01 -3.67
CA ASN A 22 18.76 25.31 -4.74
C ASN A 22 17.72 24.41 -5.43
N ALA A 23 17.37 24.76 -6.65
CA ALA A 23 16.56 23.89 -7.51
C ALA A 23 17.35 22.59 -7.74
N GLN A 24 17.02 21.57 -6.98
CA GLN A 24 17.46 20.20 -7.28
C GLN A 24 16.77 19.78 -8.57
N THR A 25 17.56 19.57 -9.62
CA THR A 25 17.12 18.87 -10.84
C THR A 25 16.46 17.57 -10.41
N PRO A 26 15.27 17.23 -10.94
CA PRO A 26 14.67 15.92 -10.64
C PRO A 26 15.69 14.84 -10.96
N ALA A 27 15.95 13.95 -10.03
CA ALA A 27 16.83 12.81 -10.27
C ALA A 27 16.25 12.03 -11.46
N GLU A 28 16.99 12.00 -12.57
CA GLU A 28 16.65 11.17 -13.72
C GLU A 28 16.52 9.73 -13.21
N SER A 29 15.37 9.15 -13.41
CA SER A 29 15.16 7.72 -13.16
C SER A 29 16.22 6.96 -13.96
N PRO A 30 16.93 5.99 -13.36
CA PRO A 30 17.97 5.26 -14.07
C PRO A 30 17.39 4.63 -15.32
N THR A 31 17.83 5.08 -16.48
CA THR A 31 17.41 4.61 -17.82
C THR A 31 18.02 3.25 -18.19
N THR A 32 18.85 2.71 -17.31
CA THR A 32 19.43 1.37 -17.51
C THR A 32 18.38 0.34 -17.06
N PRO A 33 17.91 -0.53 -18.00
CA PRO A 33 17.08 -1.65 -17.56
C PRO A 33 17.87 -2.47 -16.52
N PRO A 34 17.20 -2.99 -15.49
CA PRO A 34 17.87 -3.84 -14.51
C PRO A 34 18.56 -4.99 -15.26
N PRO A 35 19.74 -5.46 -14.79
CA PRO A 35 20.44 -6.57 -15.41
C PRO A 35 19.50 -7.76 -15.58
N PRO A 36 19.71 -8.60 -16.63
CA PRO A 36 18.86 -9.75 -16.86
C PRO A 36 18.76 -10.54 -15.56
N HIS A 37 17.55 -10.69 -15.06
CA HIS A 37 17.26 -11.30 -13.76
C HIS A 37 17.92 -12.67 -13.72
N GLU A 38 18.86 -12.86 -12.81
CA GLU A 38 19.23 -14.19 -12.38
C GLU A 38 17.92 -14.94 -12.09
N ARG A 39 17.79 -16.12 -12.69
CA ARG A 39 16.54 -16.90 -12.60
C ARG A 39 16.25 -17.14 -11.12
N GLN A 40 15.19 -16.52 -10.61
CA GLN A 40 14.83 -16.64 -9.20
C GLN A 40 14.48 -18.09 -8.87
N ALA A 41 14.71 -18.50 -7.62
CA ALA A 41 14.35 -19.85 -7.19
C ALA A 41 12.85 -20.12 -7.44
N PRO A 42 12.45 -21.34 -7.84
CA PRO A 42 11.05 -21.65 -8.18
C PRO A 42 10.04 -21.31 -7.09
N ALA A 43 10.44 -21.39 -5.82
CA ALA A 43 9.59 -20.99 -4.69
C ALA A 43 9.34 -19.48 -4.66
N VAL A 44 10.36 -18.67 -4.96
CA VAL A 44 10.25 -17.20 -5.04
C VAL A 44 9.35 -16.80 -6.21
N GLU A 45 9.56 -17.38 -7.41
CA GLU A 45 8.71 -17.10 -8.58
C GLU A 45 7.24 -17.43 -8.32
N ARG A 46 6.96 -18.55 -7.67
CA ARG A 46 5.60 -18.91 -7.27
C ARG A 46 5.01 -17.86 -6.32
N ASN A 47 5.76 -17.45 -5.28
CA ASN A 47 5.29 -16.48 -4.31
C ASN A 47 5.06 -15.10 -4.94
N LEU A 48 5.92 -14.68 -5.86
CA LEU A 48 5.73 -13.45 -6.65
C LEU A 48 4.49 -13.53 -7.55
N HIS A 49 4.21 -14.69 -8.15
CA HIS A 49 2.99 -14.87 -8.92
C HIS A 49 1.72 -14.82 -8.04
N VAL A 50 1.79 -15.39 -6.83
CA VAL A 50 0.70 -15.26 -5.84
C VAL A 50 0.51 -13.79 -5.46
N PHE A 51 1.59 -13.02 -5.33
CA PHE A 51 1.53 -11.57 -5.07
C PHE A 51 0.85 -10.81 -6.21
N ASP A 52 1.20 -11.12 -7.47
CA ASP A 52 0.53 -10.52 -8.64
C ASP A 52 -0.98 -10.81 -8.61
N THR A 53 -1.37 -12.06 -8.32
CA THR A 53 -2.78 -12.46 -8.20
C THR A 53 -3.48 -11.74 -7.05
N LEU A 54 -2.79 -11.58 -5.90
CA LEU A 54 -3.30 -10.85 -4.76
C LEU A 54 -3.68 -9.42 -5.16
N ASP A 55 -2.75 -8.66 -5.72
CA ASP A 55 -2.96 -7.24 -5.97
C ASP A 55 -3.84 -6.98 -7.19
N PHE A 56 -3.60 -7.71 -8.29
CA PHE A 56 -4.30 -7.43 -9.57
C PHE A 56 -5.70 -8.00 -9.63
N ASP A 57 -5.96 -9.10 -8.93
CA ASP A 57 -7.26 -9.79 -8.99
C ASP A 57 -8.00 -9.78 -7.66
N VAL A 58 -7.38 -10.19 -6.56
CA VAL A 58 -8.09 -10.33 -5.28
C VAL A 58 -8.38 -8.97 -4.67
N PHE A 59 -7.36 -8.14 -4.44
CA PHE A 59 -7.50 -6.80 -3.86
C PHE A 59 -8.27 -5.86 -4.79
N SER A 60 -7.82 -5.70 -6.03
CA SER A 60 -8.42 -4.75 -6.98
C SER A 60 -9.88 -5.04 -7.35
N ASN A 61 -10.32 -6.29 -7.19
CA ASN A 61 -11.72 -6.68 -7.41
C ASN A 61 -12.46 -7.05 -6.12
N GLN A 62 -11.87 -6.73 -4.95
CA GLN A 62 -12.49 -6.94 -3.64
C GLN A 62 -12.96 -8.38 -3.38
N LYS A 63 -12.20 -9.39 -3.85
CA LYS A 63 -12.49 -10.82 -3.69
C LYS A 63 -11.98 -11.33 -2.34
N TRP A 64 -12.52 -10.79 -1.25
CA TRP A 64 -12.01 -11.01 0.11
C TRP A 64 -12.05 -12.46 0.58
N ASP A 65 -12.98 -13.26 0.06
CA ASP A 65 -13.08 -14.70 0.27
C ASP A 65 -11.85 -15.47 -0.25
N ARG A 66 -11.08 -14.88 -1.17
CA ARG A 66 -9.86 -15.45 -1.74
C ARG A 66 -8.56 -14.95 -1.09
N LEU A 67 -8.64 -14.02 -0.13
CA LEU A 67 -7.44 -13.46 0.50
C LEU A 67 -6.55 -14.54 1.16
N GLY A 68 -7.15 -15.62 1.65
CA GLY A 68 -6.44 -16.78 2.20
C GLY A 68 -5.58 -17.57 1.20
N GLU A 69 -5.65 -17.27 -0.10
CA GLU A 69 -4.74 -17.87 -1.10
C GLU A 69 -3.31 -17.32 -0.96
N SER A 70 -3.16 -16.09 -0.43
CA SER A 70 -1.88 -15.41 -0.23
C SER A 70 -1.52 -15.16 1.23
N HIS A 71 -2.49 -15.12 2.16
CA HIS A 71 -2.29 -14.77 3.56
C HIS A 71 -2.58 -15.93 4.49
N ALA A 72 -1.72 -16.12 5.49
CA ALA A 72 -1.98 -17.04 6.59
C ALA A 72 -3.12 -16.51 7.48
N LYS A 73 -3.83 -17.42 8.17
CA LYS A 73 -4.93 -17.04 9.06
C LYS A 73 -4.49 -16.08 10.17
N ASP A 74 -3.27 -16.20 10.64
CA ASP A 74 -2.65 -15.42 11.71
C ASP A 74 -1.66 -14.37 11.19
N ILE A 75 -1.80 -13.97 9.92
CA ILE A 75 -0.97 -12.93 9.29
C ILE A 75 -0.77 -11.72 10.20
N VAL A 76 0.45 -11.20 10.26
CA VAL A 76 0.76 -9.90 10.84
C VAL A 76 0.98 -8.91 9.71
N VAL A 77 0.32 -7.77 9.76
CA VAL A 77 0.47 -6.70 8.76
C VAL A 77 0.99 -5.44 9.44
N THR A 78 2.14 -4.96 8.99
CA THR A 78 2.73 -3.69 9.41
C THR A 78 2.34 -2.61 8.40
N TRP A 79 1.63 -1.60 8.86
CA TRP A 79 1.10 -0.51 8.05
C TRP A 79 2.11 0.63 7.90
N PRO A 80 1.94 1.57 6.93
CA PRO A 80 2.92 2.63 6.67
C PRO A 80 3.21 3.58 7.82
N ASP A 81 2.33 3.69 8.80
CA ASP A 81 2.53 4.46 10.03
C ASP A 81 3.22 3.67 11.15
N GLY A 82 3.58 2.41 10.89
CA GLY A 82 4.28 1.52 11.79
C GLY A 82 3.39 0.74 12.77
N HIS A 83 2.06 0.95 12.76
CA HIS A 83 1.20 0.09 13.58
C HIS A 83 1.06 -1.30 12.96
N GLU A 84 0.74 -2.30 13.80
CA GLU A 84 0.52 -3.67 13.35
C GLU A 84 -0.92 -4.11 13.61
N THR A 85 -1.45 -4.90 12.67
CA THR A 85 -2.69 -5.64 12.85
C THR A 85 -2.43 -7.14 12.69
N LYS A 86 -3.26 -7.98 13.33
CA LYS A 86 -3.06 -9.43 13.33
C LYS A 86 -4.33 -10.16 12.98
N GLY A 87 -4.18 -11.17 12.12
CA GLY A 87 -5.24 -12.05 11.67
C GLY A 87 -5.89 -11.59 10.37
N ILE A 88 -6.20 -12.57 9.51
CA ILE A 88 -6.74 -12.32 8.17
C ILE A 88 -8.09 -11.59 8.19
N ASP A 89 -8.96 -11.91 9.15
CA ASP A 89 -10.28 -11.27 9.25
C ASP A 89 -10.13 -9.76 9.56
N ARG A 90 -9.19 -9.42 10.46
CA ARG A 90 -8.86 -8.02 10.75
C ARG A 90 -8.28 -7.32 9.53
N HIS A 91 -7.36 -7.97 8.83
CA HIS A 91 -6.77 -7.40 7.61
C HIS A 91 -7.82 -7.14 6.53
N ILE A 92 -8.79 -8.05 6.34
CA ILE A 92 -9.92 -7.85 5.42
C ILE A 92 -10.74 -6.61 5.80
N GLU A 93 -11.01 -6.38 7.08
CA GLU A 93 -11.71 -5.17 7.55
C GLU A 93 -10.93 -3.90 7.23
N ASP A 94 -9.62 -3.92 7.45
CA ASP A 94 -8.75 -2.78 7.17
C ASP A 94 -8.68 -2.47 5.66
N LEU A 95 -8.57 -3.51 4.82
CA LEU A 95 -8.61 -3.35 3.37
C LEU A 95 -9.97 -2.81 2.88
N LYS A 96 -11.08 -3.35 3.38
CA LYS A 96 -12.42 -2.85 3.04
C LYS A 96 -12.59 -1.38 3.37
N ALA A 97 -11.96 -0.88 4.44
CA ALA A 97 -12.04 0.52 4.82
C ALA A 97 -11.50 1.48 3.75
N LEU A 98 -10.50 1.05 2.96
CA LEU A 98 -9.99 1.82 1.83
C LEU A 98 -11.05 2.00 0.73
N PHE A 99 -11.82 0.95 0.46
CA PHE A 99 -12.86 0.97 -0.58
C PHE A 99 -14.15 1.70 -0.17
N VAL A 100 -14.29 2.05 1.11
CA VAL A 100 -15.44 2.87 1.58
C VAL A 100 -15.43 4.22 0.90
N PHE A 101 -14.27 4.90 0.87
CA PHE A 101 -14.17 6.27 0.32
C PHE A 101 -13.69 6.31 -1.14
N ALA A 102 -12.97 5.29 -1.60
CA ALA A 102 -12.47 5.17 -2.97
C ALA A 102 -12.77 3.78 -3.54
N PRO A 103 -14.00 3.52 -4.02
CA PRO A 103 -14.46 2.18 -4.41
C PRO A 103 -13.82 1.63 -5.68
N ASP A 104 -13.08 2.46 -6.41
CA ASP A 104 -12.39 2.14 -7.66
C ASP A 104 -10.87 1.92 -7.48
N ILE A 105 -10.42 1.67 -6.25
CA ILE A 105 -9.00 1.39 -6.00
C ILE A 105 -8.54 0.18 -6.79
N THR A 106 -7.41 0.30 -7.46
CA THR A 106 -6.76 -0.80 -8.20
C THR A 106 -5.24 -0.72 -8.10
N ILE A 107 -4.61 -1.90 -8.16
CA ILE A 107 -3.18 -2.09 -8.44
C ILE A 107 -3.10 -2.98 -9.67
N LYS A 108 -2.33 -2.59 -10.70
CA LYS A 108 -2.33 -3.27 -12.02
C LYS A 108 -0.95 -3.73 -12.48
N VAL A 109 0.11 -3.36 -11.78
CA VAL A 109 1.47 -3.62 -12.20
C VAL A 109 2.43 -3.66 -11.02
N HIS A 110 3.37 -4.59 -11.08
CA HIS A 110 4.55 -4.63 -10.22
C HIS A 110 5.81 -4.40 -11.07
N PRO A 111 6.22 -3.14 -11.31
CA PRO A 111 7.35 -2.82 -12.18
C PRO A 111 8.68 -3.34 -11.63
N VAL A 112 8.81 -3.44 -10.31
CA VAL A 112 9.95 -4.08 -9.65
C VAL A 112 9.40 -5.19 -8.75
N ARG A 113 9.91 -6.41 -8.94
CA ARG A 113 9.57 -7.54 -8.11
C ARG A 113 10.76 -8.50 -8.01
N PHE A 114 11.07 -8.93 -6.81
CA PHE A 114 12.17 -9.87 -6.56
C PHE A 114 11.99 -10.56 -5.22
N GLY A 115 12.82 -11.56 -4.95
CA GLY A 115 12.81 -12.23 -3.66
C GLY A 115 14.03 -13.10 -3.45
N SER A 116 14.18 -13.58 -2.22
CA SER A 116 15.24 -14.53 -1.81
C SER A 116 14.74 -15.38 -0.65
N GLY A 117 14.92 -16.68 -0.74
CA GLY A 117 14.48 -17.61 0.30
C GLY A 117 12.97 -17.55 0.51
N THR A 118 12.56 -17.10 1.70
CA THR A 118 11.16 -16.93 2.10
C THR A 118 10.64 -15.49 1.97
N TRP A 119 11.41 -14.60 1.35
CA TRP A 119 11.09 -13.18 1.24
C TRP A 119 10.79 -12.78 -0.19
N THR A 120 9.81 -11.90 -0.35
CA THR A 120 9.53 -11.21 -1.61
C THR A 120 9.35 -9.73 -1.39
N ALA A 121 9.66 -8.93 -2.40
CA ALA A 121 9.36 -7.51 -2.44
C ALA A 121 8.79 -7.17 -3.80
N VAL A 122 7.76 -6.34 -3.80
CA VAL A 122 7.13 -5.79 -5.02
C VAL A 122 6.94 -4.29 -4.86
N THR A 123 6.99 -3.57 -5.97
CA THR A 123 6.50 -2.19 -6.03
C THR A 123 5.26 -2.15 -6.90
N GLY A 124 4.39 -1.20 -6.64
CA GLY A 124 3.15 -1.02 -7.41
C GLY A 124 2.72 0.44 -7.43
N VAL A 125 1.63 0.69 -8.13
CA VAL A 125 0.91 1.97 -8.08
C VAL A 125 -0.52 1.67 -7.66
N MET A 126 -0.90 2.16 -6.48
CA MET A 126 -2.28 2.11 -6.00
C MET A 126 -3.00 3.37 -6.50
N ALA A 127 -4.01 3.20 -7.33
CA ALA A 127 -4.76 4.29 -7.95
C ALA A 127 -6.25 4.18 -7.68
N GLY A 128 -6.92 5.32 -7.53
CA GLY A 128 -8.34 5.40 -7.28
C GLY A 128 -8.86 6.84 -7.31
N THR A 129 -10.12 7.02 -6.90
CA THR A 129 -10.79 8.33 -6.86
C THR A 129 -11.52 8.51 -5.53
N PHE A 130 -11.28 9.60 -4.82
CA PHE A 130 -11.97 9.94 -3.59
C PHE A 130 -13.40 10.42 -3.89
N THR A 131 -14.35 9.51 -3.97
CA THR A 131 -15.73 9.78 -4.44
C THR A 131 -16.82 9.62 -3.39
N ARG A 132 -16.49 9.05 -2.21
CA ARG A 132 -17.46 8.83 -1.11
C ARG A 132 -16.93 9.40 0.20
N PRO A 133 -17.80 9.73 1.17
CA PRO A 133 -17.35 10.21 2.47
C PRO A 133 -16.33 9.26 3.13
N MET A 134 -15.26 9.84 3.66
CA MET A 134 -14.22 9.08 4.37
C MET A 134 -14.49 9.16 5.88
N PRO A 135 -14.78 8.04 6.57
CA PRO A 135 -14.98 8.02 8.00
C PRO A 135 -13.70 8.40 8.76
N THR A 136 -13.85 9.15 9.84
CA THR A 136 -12.76 9.50 10.75
C THR A 136 -12.90 8.79 12.10
N PRO A 137 -11.81 8.62 12.87
CA PRO A 137 -11.84 7.92 14.17
C PRO A 137 -12.76 8.54 15.21
N ASP A 138 -13.04 9.85 15.11
CA ASP A 138 -13.96 10.59 16.00
C ASP A 138 -15.43 10.47 15.57
N GLY A 139 -15.73 9.60 14.60
CA GLY A 139 -17.09 9.34 14.11
C GLY A 139 -17.65 10.39 13.15
N LYS A 140 -16.81 11.33 12.70
CA LYS A 140 -17.15 12.27 11.63
C LYS A 140 -16.83 11.69 10.27
N GLU A 141 -17.14 12.47 9.24
CA GLU A 141 -16.83 12.15 7.85
C GLU A 141 -16.16 13.34 7.16
N ILE A 142 -15.18 13.03 6.30
CA ILE A 142 -14.58 13.99 5.39
C ILE A 142 -15.31 13.88 4.06
N ALA A 143 -15.84 15.02 3.57
CA ALA A 143 -16.56 15.06 2.30
C ALA A 143 -15.62 14.69 1.13
N PRO A 144 -16.10 13.94 0.12
CA PRO A 144 -15.29 13.57 -1.04
C PRO A 144 -14.90 14.81 -1.85
N THR A 145 -13.68 14.81 -2.37
CA THR A 145 -13.17 15.88 -3.22
C THR A 145 -13.35 15.59 -4.71
N GLY A 146 -13.65 14.35 -5.09
CA GLY A 146 -13.66 13.88 -6.47
C GLY A 146 -12.27 13.76 -7.10
N LYS A 147 -11.21 14.01 -6.36
CA LYS A 147 -9.84 13.95 -6.88
C LYS A 147 -9.35 12.50 -7.03
N ARG A 148 -8.59 12.27 -8.09
CA ARG A 148 -7.88 11.02 -8.34
C ARG A 148 -6.57 11.01 -7.58
N PHE A 149 -6.14 9.81 -7.23
CA PHE A 149 -4.80 9.57 -6.72
C PHE A 149 -4.13 8.40 -7.46
N ALA A 150 -2.81 8.43 -7.50
CA ALA A 150 -1.96 7.35 -7.98
C ALA A 150 -0.66 7.41 -7.18
N ILE A 151 -0.57 6.61 -6.11
CA ILE A 151 0.56 6.62 -5.18
C ILE A 151 1.45 5.41 -5.41
N GLY A 152 2.76 5.64 -5.42
CA GLY A 152 3.75 4.58 -5.40
C GLY A 152 3.67 3.82 -4.09
N MET A 153 3.71 2.49 -4.17
CA MET A 153 3.75 1.62 -3.01
C MET A 153 4.85 0.58 -3.14
N ALA A 154 5.28 0.04 -2.02
CA ALA A 154 6.09 -1.16 -1.95
C ALA A 154 5.51 -2.09 -0.88
N THR A 155 5.53 -3.39 -1.16
CA THR A 155 5.13 -4.40 -0.19
C THR A 155 6.22 -5.45 -0.05
N ILE A 156 6.55 -5.78 1.19
CA ILE A 156 7.46 -6.87 1.52
C ILE A 156 6.64 -7.99 2.16
N GLY A 157 6.80 -9.21 1.67
CA GLY A 157 6.14 -10.40 2.22
C GLY A 157 7.15 -11.41 2.74
N HIS A 158 6.92 -11.91 3.97
CA HIS A 158 7.57 -13.11 4.46
C HIS A 158 6.62 -14.30 4.32
N TRP A 159 7.12 -15.40 3.75
CA TRP A 159 6.32 -16.56 3.37
C TRP A 159 6.63 -17.78 4.22
N LYS A 160 5.57 -18.43 4.69
CA LYS A 160 5.63 -19.72 5.34
C LYS A 160 4.88 -20.74 4.48
N GLY A 161 5.63 -21.49 3.69
CA GLY A 161 5.04 -22.38 2.69
C GLY A 161 4.47 -21.62 1.49
N LYS A 162 3.13 -21.55 1.38
CA LYS A 162 2.45 -20.93 0.25
C LYS A 162 1.76 -19.60 0.59
N THR A 163 1.72 -19.22 1.86
CA THR A 163 1.05 -18.01 2.34
C THR A 163 2.02 -17.12 3.10
N MET A 164 1.78 -15.82 3.06
CA MET A 164 2.50 -14.85 3.89
C MET A 164 2.03 -14.99 5.34
N ASP A 165 2.98 -15.01 6.27
CA ASP A 165 2.73 -14.88 7.69
C ASP A 165 3.08 -13.50 8.23
N HIS A 166 3.79 -12.70 7.44
CA HIS A 166 4.00 -11.28 7.71
C HIS A 166 4.06 -10.48 6.40
N GLU A 167 3.40 -9.31 6.42
CA GLU A 167 3.37 -8.34 5.33
C GLU A 167 3.72 -6.94 5.85
N TRP A 168 4.57 -6.22 5.13
CA TRP A 168 4.91 -4.82 5.40
C TRP A 168 4.48 -3.98 4.22
N LEU A 169 3.66 -2.97 4.51
CA LEU A 169 3.10 -2.05 3.54
C LEU A 169 3.81 -0.69 3.63
N PHE A 170 4.20 -0.16 2.49
CA PHE A 170 4.88 1.14 2.41
C PHE A 170 4.25 2.00 1.32
N TRP A 171 3.80 3.18 1.68
CA TRP A 171 3.44 4.28 0.78
C TRP A 171 3.56 5.61 1.52
N ASP A 172 3.60 6.72 0.77
CA ASP A 172 3.64 8.05 1.33
C ASP A 172 2.22 8.54 1.64
N ASN A 173 1.87 8.54 2.94
CA ASN A 173 0.57 9.06 3.41
C ASN A 173 0.41 10.56 3.14
N GLN A 174 1.51 11.34 3.16
CA GLN A 174 1.43 12.77 2.89
C GLN A 174 1.14 13.02 1.42
N ASP A 175 1.80 12.31 0.52
CA ASP A 175 1.51 12.39 -0.92
C ASP A 175 0.07 11.95 -1.22
N PHE A 176 -0.40 10.87 -0.61
CA PHE A 176 -1.80 10.46 -0.71
C PHE A 176 -2.75 11.58 -0.33
N MET A 177 -2.57 12.20 0.85
CA MET A 177 -3.42 13.28 1.34
C MET A 177 -3.39 14.52 0.43
N LYS A 178 -2.24 14.85 -0.15
CA LYS A 178 -2.11 15.92 -1.15
C LYS A 178 -2.90 15.61 -2.41
N GLN A 179 -2.74 14.41 -2.96
CA GLN A 179 -3.40 14.01 -4.19
C GLN A 179 -4.93 14.02 -4.04
N ILE A 180 -5.48 13.54 -2.94
CA ILE A 180 -6.92 13.60 -2.66
C ILE A 180 -7.41 14.98 -2.21
N GLY A 181 -6.50 15.96 -2.03
CA GLY A 181 -6.83 17.36 -1.74
C GLY A 181 -7.14 17.67 -0.28
N LEU A 182 -6.62 16.88 0.63
CA LEU A 182 -6.76 17.06 2.09
C LEU A 182 -5.50 17.61 2.76
N ALA A 183 -4.41 17.79 2.01
CA ALA A 183 -3.18 18.44 2.44
C ALA A 183 -2.63 19.36 1.34
N ASN A 184 -1.74 20.30 1.73
CA ASN A 184 -1.02 21.22 0.83
C ASN A 184 0.33 20.64 0.37
#